data_44b54040b47a6b3282e215c28929f8fa
#
_entry.id   44b54040b47a6b3282e215c28929f8fa
#
_cell.length_a   1.000
_cell.length_b   1.000
_cell.length_c   1.000
_cell.angle_alpha   90.00
_cell.angle_beta   90.00
_cell.angle_gamma   90.00
#
_symmetry.space_group_name_H-M   'P 1'
#
loop_
_entity.id
_entity.type
_entity.pdbx_description
1 polymer ?
#
loop_
_entity_poly.entity_id
_entity_poly.type
_entity_poly.pdbx_seq_one_letter_code
_entity_poly.pdbx_strand_id
1 'polypeptide(L)'
;LQADDTLMAVTTLSFDIAVLELYLPLWVGAKIIIAKKQDSSDGRRLLSLLIKHQANFMQATPATWRLLISSGWQGEPRLKALCGGEALPLDLAEELLQRCSELWNMYGPTETTVWSSCAQITQTQTPPGLGLPIANTQLYVLDEQLRPVPNGIAGELYIGGDGLTLGYNNRDELTRKVFIPNPFGDGQLYRTGDKVRYTHDGTLTYMGRLDQQVKVRGYRIELGEIETLMRQHDAIDDCALSVREVRAGDTRLIAYVVWKNSPISLSELREHLRQQLPPYMVPQHLEALGELPRTLNNKLDRKALESLPLSESSSLGKEEVRAATTATELKLLSIWQEVINKPISNINENFFDLGGHSLLIAQIIHRVEMDMSVQLKFSDLYEFADIESLAKKIDQS
;
A
#
# COMPACT_ATOMS: atom_id res chain seq x y z
N LEU A 1 -16.69 17.07 10.21
CA LEU A 1 -17.83 16.15 10.28
C LEU A 1 -18.88 16.73 11.20
N GLN A 2 -20.17 16.65 10.84
CA GLN A 2 -21.32 17.18 11.58
C GLN A 2 -22.38 16.07 11.74
N ALA A 3 -23.41 16.33 12.56
CA ALA A 3 -24.42 15.32 12.91
C ALA A 3 -25.26 14.84 11.69
N ASP A 4 -25.42 15.68 10.67
CA ASP A 4 -26.12 15.36 9.43
C ASP A 4 -25.28 14.70 8.35
N ASP A 5 -23.95 14.56 8.58
CA ASP A 5 -23.05 13.86 7.66
C ASP A 5 -23.27 12.34 7.71
N THR A 6 -22.96 11.69 6.60
CA THR A 6 -22.93 10.23 6.47
C THR A 6 -21.52 9.81 6.08
N LEU A 7 -20.82 9.14 6.99
CA LEU A 7 -19.47 8.63 6.76
C LEU A 7 -19.51 7.19 6.24
N MET A 8 -18.77 6.94 5.15
CA MET A 8 -18.50 5.60 4.65
C MET A 8 -17.20 5.06 5.27
N ALA A 9 -17.32 4.09 6.17
CA ALA A 9 -16.19 3.43 6.81
C ALA A 9 -15.73 2.24 5.96
N VAL A 10 -14.51 2.31 5.44
CA VAL A 10 -13.94 1.33 4.49
C VAL A 10 -12.68 0.65 5.02
N THR A 11 -12.10 1.18 6.09
CA THR A 11 -10.83 0.72 6.63
C THR A 11 -11.01 -0.50 7.52
N THR A 12 -10.09 -1.47 7.42
CA THR A 12 -10.07 -2.64 8.32
C THR A 12 -9.76 -2.21 9.76
N LEU A 13 -10.38 -2.88 10.73
CA LEU A 13 -10.15 -2.61 12.18
C LEU A 13 -8.71 -2.85 12.63
N SER A 14 -7.91 -3.59 11.85
CA SER A 14 -6.50 -3.81 12.14
C SER A 14 -5.59 -2.64 11.73
N PHE A 15 -6.14 -1.61 11.10
CA PHE A 15 -5.44 -0.38 10.76
C PHE A 15 -5.99 0.77 11.61
N ASP A 16 -5.12 1.50 12.30
CA ASP A 16 -5.48 2.51 13.29
C ASP A 16 -6.32 3.67 12.74
N ILE A 17 -6.21 4.00 11.45
CA ILE A 17 -7.04 5.04 10.84
C ILE A 17 -8.54 4.73 10.87
N ALA A 18 -8.95 3.46 11.07
CA ALA A 18 -10.33 3.07 11.28
C ALA A 18 -10.95 3.71 12.55
N VAL A 19 -10.13 4.12 13.51
CA VAL A 19 -10.56 4.82 14.72
C VAL A 19 -11.31 6.11 14.37
N LEU A 20 -10.79 6.91 13.42
CA LEU A 20 -11.48 8.11 12.96
C LEU A 20 -12.85 7.77 12.36
N GLU A 21 -12.92 6.72 11.52
CA GLU A 21 -14.15 6.34 10.82
C GLU A 21 -15.27 5.88 11.78
N LEU A 22 -14.90 5.30 12.92
CA LEU A 22 -15.86 4.73 13.87
C LEU A 22 -16.19 5.69 15.00
N TYR A 23 -15.18 6.33 15.59
CA TYR A 23 -15.41 7.13 16.82
C TYR A 23 -15.77 8.58 16.53
N LEU A 24 -15.19 9.20 15.49
CA LEU A 24 -15.50 10.61 15.19
C LEU A 24 -16.99 10.82 14.84
N PRO A 25 -17.64 9.99 14.00
CA PRO A 25 -19.07 10.11 13.75
C PRO A 25 -19.92 9.92 15.00
N LEU A 26 -19.56 8.99 15.87
CA LEU A 26 -20.26 8.77 17.14
C LEU A 26 -20.17 10.01 18.06
N TRP A 27 -19.01 10.65 18.08
CA TRP A 27 -18.79 11.86 18.87
C TRP A 27 -19.70 13.02 18.48
N VAL A 28 -19.96 13.19 17.18
CA VAL A 28 -20.76 14.29 16.64
C VAL A 28 -22.21 13.91 16.34
N GLY A 29 -22.58 12.62 16.50
CA GLY A 29 -23.92 12.12 16.19
C GLY A 29 -24.18 11.90 14.70
N ALA A 30 -23.12 11.74 13.88
CA ALA A 30 -23.22 11.49 12.45
C ALA A 30 -23.55 10.02 12.15
N LYS A 31 -24.00 9.76 10.93
CA LYS A 31 -24.33 8.40 10.47
C LYS A 31 -23.06 7.69 9.96
N ILE A 32 -22.91 6.41 10.36
CA ILE A 32 -21.82 5.53 9.88
C ILE A 32 -22.41 4.45 8.98
N ILE A 33 -21.81 4.25 7.82
CA ILE A 33 -22.05 3.11 6.93
C ILE A 33 -20.78 2.27 6.93
N ILE A 34 -20.83 1.07 7.51
CA ILE A 34 -19.68 0.16 7.58
C ILE A 34 -19.70 -0.71 6.32
N ALA A 35 -18.73 -0.53 5.44
CA ALA A 35 -18.54 -1.38 4.27
C ALA A 35 -17.95 -2.74 4.70
N LYS A 36 -18.51 -3.83 4.17
CA LYS A 36 -17.91 -5.16 4.35
C LYS A 36 -16.58 -5.23 3.58
N LYS A 37 -15.67 -6.10 4.00
CA LYS A 37 -14.38 -6.31 3.31
C LYS A 37 -14.55 -6.55 1.81
N GLN A 38 -15.57 -7.32 1.41
CA GLN A 38 -15.89 -7.59 0.01
C GLN A 38 -16.30 -6.32 -0.75
N ASP A 39 -16.99 -5.40 -0.10
CA ASP A 39 -17.47 -4.16 -0.72
C ASP A 39 -16.37 -3.12 -0.78
N SER A 40 -15.55 -2.98 0.25
CA SER A 40 -14.41 -2.04 0.26
C SER A 40 -13.27 -2.45 -0.68
N SER A 41 -13.18 -3.74 -1.03
CA SER A 41 -12.18 -4.27 -1.98
C SER A 41 -12.66 -4.27 -3.44
N ASP A 42 -13.92 -3.94 -3.69
CA ASP A 42 -14.53 -3.87 -5.01
C ASP A 42 -15.06 -2.45 -5.26
N GLY A 43 -14.43 -1.71 -6.17
CA GLY A 43 -14.76 -0.32 -6.37
C GLY A 43 -16.18 -0.09 -6.88
N ARG A 44 -16.80 -1.03 -7.61
CA ARG A 44 -18.20 -0.91 -8.07
C ARG A 44 -19.18 -1.11 -6.92
N ARG A 45 -18.91 -2.08 -6.04
CA ARG A 45 -19.70 -2.30 -4.82
C ARG A 45 -19.58 -1.10 -3.88
N LEU A 46 -18.35 -0.60 -3.71
CA LEU A 46 -18.11 0.60 -2.92
C LEU A 46 -18.84 1.81 -3.50
N LEU A 47 -18.77 2.03 -4.81
CA LEU A 47 -19.49 3.08 -5.50
C LEU A 47 -21.02 2.94 -5.30
N SER A 48 -21.54 1.73 -5.43
CA SER A 48 -22.98 1.47 -5.20
C SER A 48 -23.39 1.81 -3.76
N LEU A 49 -22.55 1.51 -2.77
CA LEU A 49 -22.79 1.87 -1.36
C LEU A 49 -22.75 3.38 -1.15
N LEU A 50 -21.77 4.09 -1.71
CA LEU A 50 -21.66 5.55 -1.63
C LEU A 50 -22.95 6.22 -2.16
N ILE A 51 -23.41 5.80 -3.35
CA ILE A 51 -24.63 6.34 -3.97
C ILE A 51 -25.86 5.97 -3.15
N LYS A 52 -26.02 4.68 -2.79
CA LYS A 52 -27.19 4.18 -2.05
C LYS A 52 -27.40 4.90 -0.73
N HIS A 53 -26.31 5.17 -0.01
CA HIS A 53 -26.38 5.77 1.31
C HIS A 53 -26.14 7.29 1.30
N GLN A 54 -25.88 7.88 0.12
CA GLN A 54 -25.57 9.30 -0.05
C GLN A 54 -24.46 9.76 0.89
N ALA A 55 -23.40 8.92 1.00
CA ALA A 55 -22.28 9.23 1.86
C ALA A 55 -21.55 10.47 1.35
N ASN A 56 -21.33 11.43 2.24
CA ASN A 56 -20.67 12.69 1.96
C ASN A 56 -19.36 12.88 2.73
N PHE A 57 -18.89 11.83 3.39
CA PHE A 57 -17.61 11.78 4.09
C PHE A 57 -16.97 10.41 3.93
N MET A 58 -15.72 10.36 3.47
CA MET A 58 -14.97 9.11 3.37
C MET A 58 -13.49 9.37 3.58
N GLN A 59 -12.87 8.50 4.40
CA GLN A 59 -11.43 8.41 4.56
C GLN A 59 -10.94 7.15 3.86
N ALA A 60 -9.84 7.24 3.10
CA ALA A 60 -9.25 6.08 2.46
C ALA A 60 -7.78 6.30 2.09
N THR A 61 -7.08 5.21 1.79
CA THR A 61 -5.74 5.25 1.22
C THR A 61 -5.78 5.66 -0.26
N PRO A 62 -4.68 6.15 -0.85
CA PRO A 62 -4.59 6.42 -2.29
C PRO A 62 -5.04 5.23 -3.15
N ALA A 63 -4.70 4.00 -2.75
CA ALA A 63 -5.10 2.80 -3.46
C ALA A 63 -6.63 2.62 -3.52
N THR A 64 -7.34 2.87 -2.43
CA THR A 64 -8.82 2.77 -2.39
C THR A 64 -9.48 3.88 -3.22
N TRP A 65 -8.92 5.10 -3.20
CA TRP A 65 -9.41 6.19 -4.04
C TRP A 65 -9.23 5.87 -5.54
N ARG A 66 -8.06 5.35 -5.93
CA ARG A 66 -7.83 4.89 -7.32
C ARG A 66 -8.79 3.77 -7.73
N LEU A 67 -9.05 2.81 -6.84
CA LEU A 67 -10.01 1.74 -7.06
C LEU A 67 -11.42 2.30 -7.34
N LEU A 68 -11.86 3.28 -6.58
CA LEU A 68 -13.16 3.92 -6.78
C LEU A 68 -13.23 4.66 -8.12
N ILE A 69 -12.21 5.46 -8.45
CA ILE A 69 -12.12 6.21 -9.71
C ILE A 69 -12.11 5.25 -10.91
N SER A 70 -11.27 4.21 -10.89
CA SER A 70 -11.17 3.23 -11.97
C SER A 70 -12.44 2.42 -12.19
N SER A 71 -13.33 2.38 -11.19
CA SER A 71 -14.63 1.72 -11.26
C SER A 71 -15.74 2.63 -11.83
N GLY A 72 -15.37 3.81 -12.34
CA GLY A 72 -16.27 4.73 -13.02
C GLY A 72 -16.91 5.81 -12.13
N TRP A 73 -16.38 6.01 -10.93
CA TRP A 73 -16.86 7.11 -10.08
C TRP A 73 -16.58 8.48 -10.72
N GLN A 74 -17.65 9.23 -10.98
CA GLN A 74 -17.57 10.56 -11.61
C GLN A 74 -17.44 11.70 -10.58
N GLY A 75 -17.64 11.39 -9.29
CA GLY A 75 -17.60 12.36 -8.20
C GLY A 75 -18.91 12.45 -7.42
N GLU A 76 -18.84 13.07 -6.26
CA GLU A 76 -19.97 13.50 -5.44
C GLU A 76 -19.65 14.92 -4.93
N PRO A 77 -20.35 15.95 -5.41
CA PRO A 77 -20.04 17.36 -5.09
C PRO A 77 -20.12 17.73 -3.62
N ARG A 78 -20.70 16.88 -2.76
CA ARG A 78 -20.76 17.09 -1.32
C ARG A 78 -19.74 16.25 -0.56
N LEU A 79 -19.01 15.38 -1.24
CA LEU A 79 -18.08 14.47 -0.57
C LEU A 79 -16.86 15.23 -0.05
N LYS A 80 -16.59 15.04 1.23
CA LYS A 80 -15.32 15.41 1.88
C LYS A 80 -14.41 14.20 1.88
N ALA A 81 -13.34 14.27 1.11
CA ALA A 81 -12.40 13.19 0.92
C ALA A 81 -11.18 13.38 1.83
N LEU A 82 -10.89 12.39 2.68
CA LEU A 82 -9.66 12.31 3.44
C LEU A 82 -8.77 11.23 2.82
N CYS A 83 -7.55 11.60 2.47
CA CYS A 83 -6.57 10.69 1.89
C CYS A 83 -5.35 10.59 2.79
N GLY A 84 -4.96 9.38 3.20
CA GLY A 84 -3.83 9.19 4.08
C GLY A 84 -3.37 7.73 4.16
N GLY A 85 -2.42 7.47 5.06
CA GLY A 85 -1.78 6.16 5.17
C GLY A 85 -0.60 5.97 4.21
N GLU A 86 -0.59 6.68 3.08
CA GLU A 86 0.51 6.75 2.11
C GLU A 86 0.66 8.20 1.62
N ALA A 87 1.77 8.49 0.91
CA ALA A 87 1.91 9.78 0.25
C ALA A 87 0.81 9.95 -0.81
N LEU A 88 0.12 11.08 -0.79
CA LEU A 88 -0.90 11.40 -1.79
C LEU A 88 -0.21 11.80 -3.11
N PRO A 89 -0.36 11.01 -4.21
CA PRO A 89 0.22 11.36 -5.49
C PRO A 89 -0.47 12.58 -6.11
N LEU A 90 0.30 13.38 -6.84
CA LEU A 90 -0.19 14.63 -7.44
C LEU A 90 -1.33 14.39 -8.44
N ASP A 91 -1.18 13.42 -9.33
CA ASP A 91 -2.18 13.02 -10.31
C ASP A 91 -3.51 12.59 -9.63
N LEU A 92 -3.42 11.82 -8.53
CA LEU A 92 -4.61 11.44 -7.76
C LEU A 92 -5.25 12.65 -7.07
N ALA A 93 -4.44 13.58 -6.53
CA ALA A 93 -4.97 14.79 -5.93
C ALA A 93 -5.75 15.64 -6.95
N GLU A 94 -5.22 15.78 -8.18
CA GLU A 94 -5.90 16.46 -9.30
C GLU A 94 -7.24 15.81 -9.64
N GLU A 95 -7.26 14.49 -9.72
CA GLU A 95 -8.47 13.75 -10.00
C GLU A 95 -9.52 13.86 -8.88
N LEU A 96 -9.11 13.81 -7.62
CA LEU A 96 -10.00 13.93 -6.47
C LEU A 96 -10.58 15.33 -6.32
N LEU A 97 -9.79 16.38 -6.55
CA LEU A 97 -10.26 17.76 -6.51
C LEU A 97 -11.39 18.07 -7.50
N GLN A 98 -11.43 17.37 -8.63
CA GLN A 98 -12.51 17.50 -9.61
C GLN A 98 -13.79 16.75 -9.20
N ARG A 99 -13.71 15.87 -8.20
CA ARG A 99 -14.77 14.91 -7.85
C ARG A 99 -15.34 15.08 -6.45
N CYS A 100 -14.73 15.89 -5.59
CA CYS A 100 -15.19 16.08 -4.21
C CYS A 100 -15.28 17.57 -3.85
N SER A 101 -16.00 17.90 -2.79
CA SER A 101 -16.10 19.28 -2.27
C SER A 101 -14.84 19.73 -1.53
N GLU A 102 -14.22 18.81 -0.82
CA GLU A 102 -13.03 19.04 -0.03
C GLU A 102 -12.10 17.84 -0.13
N LEU A 103 -10.79 18.11 -0.29
CA LEU A 103 -9.75 17.09 -0.23
C LEU A 103 -8.78 17.43 0.88
N TRP A 104 -8.55 16.47 1.77
CA TRP A 104 -7.61 16.59 2.88
C TRP A 104 -6.54 15.51 2.76
N ASN A 105 -5.27 15.91 2.81
CA ASN A 105 -4.14 15.01 2.98
C ASN A 105 -3.87 14.81 4.47
N MET A 106 -3.90 13.57 4.92
CA MET A 106 -3.78 13.19 6.32
C MET A 106 -2.46 12.46 6.54
N TYR A 107 -1.70 12.87 7.55
CA TYR A 107 -0.42 12.26 7.88
C TYR A 107 -0.33 11.95 9.38
N GLY A 108 0.11 10.75 9.70
CA GLY A 108 0.39 10.31 11.07
C GLY A 108 0.90 8.86 11.08
N PRO A 109 1.97 8.58 11.84
CA PRO A 109 2.35 7.23 12.20
C PRO A 109 1.50 6.71 13.37
N THR A 110 1.33 5.41 13.45
CA THR A 110 0.57 4.75 14.54
C THR A 110 1.13 5.07 15.92
N GLU A 111 2.43 5.29 16.01
CA GLU A 111 3.16 5.66 17.23
C GLU A 111 2.76 7.03 17.79
N THR A 112 2.06 7.83 16.99
CA THR A 112 1.53 9.15 17.40
C THR A 112 0.00 9.24 17.29
N THR A 113 -0.68 8.10 17.33
CA THR A 113 -2.13 7.92 17.40
C THR A 113 -2.88 8.49 16.20
N VAL A 114 -2.92 7.68 15.13
CA VAL A 114 -3.75 7.87 13.92
C VAL A 114 -3.27 9.02 13.03
N TRP A 115 -3.53 10.27 13.41
CA TRP A 115 -3.15 11.45 12.63
C TRP A 115 -2.38 12.46 13.48
N SER A 116 -1.40 13.09 12.88
CA SER A 116 -0.54 14.09 13.53
C SER A 116 -0.56 15.43 12.81
N SER A 117 -0.83 15.42 11.51
CA SER A 117 -1.03 16.65 10.74
C SER A 117 -2.02 16.45 9.61
N CYS A 118 -2.57 17.55 9.10
CA CYS A 118 -3.48 17.54 7.97
C CYS A 118 -3.30 18.80 7.11
N ALA A 119 -3.53 18.64 5.80
CA ALA A 119 -3.53 19.71 4.82
C ALA A 119 -4.81 19.68 3.99
N GLN A 120 -5.52 20.79 3.90
CA GLN A 120 -6.56 20.93 2.88
C GLN A 120 -5.87 21.20 1.55
N ILE A 121 -6.15 20.35 0.56
CA ILE A 121 -5.60 20.47 -0.79
C ILE A 121 -6.58 21.29 -1.63
N THR A 122 -6.13 22.45 -2.09
CA THR A 122 -6.95 23.35 -2.91
C THR A 122 -6.35 23.60 -4.29
N GLN A 123 -5.08 23.22 -4.48
CA GLN A 123 -4.31 23.41 -5.72
C GLN A 123 -3.36 22.24 -5.93
N THR A 124 -3.01 21.97 -7.18
CA THR A 124 -2.16 20.85 -7.60
C THR A 124 -0.88 21.26 -8.32
N GLN A 125 -0.45 22.52 -8.17
CA GLN A 125 0.81 22.99 -8.78
C GLN A 125 2.07 22.44 -8.10
N THR A 126 1.92 21.86 -6.90
CA THR A 126 3.02 21.29 -6.11
C THR A 126 2.57 19.96 -5.48
N PRO A 127 3.48 19.03 -5.16
CA PRO A 127 3.13 17.84 -4.42
C PRO A 127 2.37 18.18 -3.13
N PRO A 128 1.31 17.41 -2.80
CA PRO A 128 0.53 17.63 -1.59
C PRO A 128 1.40 17.67 -0.33
N GLY A 129 1.31 18.77 0.43
CA GLY A 129 2.02 18.91 1.70
C GLY A 129 1.40 18.07 2.82
N LEU A 130 2.13 17.90 3.92
CA LEU A 130 1.62 17.26 5.14
C LEU A 130 0.81 18.23 6.02
N GLY A 131 0.83 19.52 5.70
CA GLY A 131 0.06 20.57 6.37
C GLY A 131 0.60 21.00 7.73
N LEU A 132 -0.33 21.29 8.62
CA LEU A 132 -0.08 21.76 9.98
C LEU A 132 -0.39 20.67 11.00
N PRO A 133 0.22 20.73 12.20
CA PRO A 133 -0.11 19.78 13.27
C PRO A 133 -1.57 19.91 13.69
N ILE A 134 -2.18 18.81 14.08
CA ILE A 134 -3.48 18.80 14.77
C ILE A 134 -3.33 19.31 16.19
N ALA A 135 -4.45 19.53 16.90
CA ALA A 135 -4.44 20.00 18.28
C ALA A 135 -3.56 19.10 19.18
N ASN A 136 -2.86 19.72 20.13
CA ASN A 136 -1.97 19.06 21.10
C ASN A 136 -0.83 18.24 20.49
N THR A 137 -0.45 18.55 19.25
CA THR A 137 0.65 17.88 18.51
C THR A 137 1.72 18.89 18.16
N GLN A 138 2.97 18.50 18.28
CA GLN A 138 4.14 19.32 17.95
C GLN A 138 4.95 18.61 16.86
N LEU A 139 5.37 19.37 15.86
CA LEU A 139 6.20 18.85 14.76
C LEU A 139 7.55 19.57 14.78
N TYR A 140 8.64 18.81 14.73
CA TYR A 140 9.99 19.32 14.68
C TYR A 140 10.72 18.73 13.49
N VAL A 141 11.43 19.56 12.73
CA VAL A 141 12.32 19.10 11.66
C VAL A 141 13.74 19.31 12.13
N LEU A 142 14.45 18.19 12.39
CA LEU A 142 15.73 18.20 13.07
C LEU A 142 16.84 17.60 12.20
N ASP A 143 18.08 18.04 12.48
CA ASP A 143 19.31 17.43 11.95
C ASP A 143 19.73 16.20 12.80
N GLU A 144 20.83 15.54 12.40
CA GLU A 144 21.37 14.37 13.12
C GLU A 144 21.81 14.68 14.58
N GLN A 145 22.02 15.95 14.91
CA GLN A 145 22.37 16.41 16.25
C GLN A 145 21.16 16.92 17.04
N LEU A 146 19.94 16.62 16.57
CA LEU A 146 18.65 17.04 17.15
C LEU A 146 18.50 18.58 17.24
N ARG A 147 19.08 19.33 16.30
CA ARG A 147 18.90 20.79 16.19
C ARG A 147 17.87 21.12 15.12
N PRO A 148 16.99 22.10 15.34
CA PRO A 148 16.07 22.56 14.33
C PRO A 148 16.78 23.02 13.06
N VAL A 149 16.31 22.57 11.90
CA VAL A 149 16.84 23.03 10.62
C VAL A 149 16.10 24.28 10.13
N PRO A 150 16.76 25.19 9.40
CA PRO A 150 16.10 26.35 8.78
C PRO A 150 15.01 25.93 7.79
N ASN A 151 14.01 26.82 7.58
CA ASN A 151 12.99 26.63 6.55
C ASN A 151 13.65 26.38 5.17
N GLY A 152 13.08 25.45 4.43
CA GLY A 152 13.60 25.04 3.13
C GLY A 152 14.70 23.96 3.18
N ILE A 153 15.33 23.75 4.34
CA ILE A 153 16.32 22.71 4.55
C ILE A 153 15.62 21.39 4.98
N ALA A 154 16.06 20.29 4.41
CA ALA A 154 15.52 18.98 4.74
C ALA A 154 16.12 18.46 6.06
N GLY A 155 15.26 17.86 6.89
CA GLY A 155 15.64 17.17 8.11
C GLY A 155 14.74 15.97 8.36
N GLU A 156 14.93 15.31 9.49
CA GLU A 156 14.07 14.23 9.97
C GLU A 156 12.91 14.84 10.75
N LEU A 157 11.69 14.28 10.52
CA LEU A 157 10.50 14.69 11.28
C LEU A 157 10.47 13.99 12.63
N TYR A 158 10.27 14.77 13.67
CA TYR A 158 9.99 14.31 15.03
C TYR A 158 8.63 14.85 15.47
N ILE A 159 7.86 14.03 16.18
CA ILE A 159 6.52 14.37 16.62
C ILE A 159 6.45 14.28 18.15
N GLY A 160 5.93 15.31 18.78
CA GLY A 160 5.63 15.38 20.19
C GLY A 160 4.14 15.65 20.46
N GLY A 161 3.75 15.62 21.72
CA GLY A 161 2.41 15.96 22.17
C GLY A 161 1.63 14.79 22.76
N ASP A 162 0.34 15.04 23.01
CA ASP A 162 -0.55 14.11 23.73
C ASP A 162 -0.88 12.83 22.94
N GLY A 163 -0.66 12.84 21.63
CA GLY A 163 -0.88 11.70 20.75
C GLY A 163 0.18 10.60 20.81
N LEU A 164 1.30 10.82 21.52
CA LEU A 164 2.35 9.80 21.62
C LEU A 164 1.86 8.53 22.33
N THR A 165 2.14 7.37 21.73
CA THR A 165 1.90 6.08 22.39
C THR A 165 2.97 5.79 23.45
N LEU A 166 2.72 4.80 24.30
CA LEU A 166 3.67 4.40 25.37
C LEU A 166 4.90 3.66 24.82
N GLY A 167 4.88 3.25 23.55
CA GLY A 167 5.95 2.50 22.91
C GLY A 167 5.50 1.14 22.39
N TYR A 168 6.45 0.29 22.04
CA TYR A 168 6.20 -1.04 21.48
C TYR A 168 6.11 -2.09 22.59
N ASN A 169 5.06 -2.89 22.58
CA ASN A 169 4.81 -3.91 23.57
C ASN A 169 5.96 -4.95 23.62
N ASN A 170 6.56 -5.15 24.81
CA ASN A 170 7.68 -6.06 25.05
C ASN A 170 8.91 -5.78 24.16
N ARG A 171 9.15 -4.52 23.75
CA ARG A 171 10.26 -4.08 22.91
C ARG A 171 10.91 -2.79 23.45
N ASP A 172 11.34 -2.81 24.69
CA ASP A 172 11.89 -1.63 25.38
C ASP A 172 13.10 -1.00 24.69
N GLU A 173 13.98 -1.81 24.11
CA GLU A 173 15.14 -1.29 23.38
C GLU A 173 14.72 -0.53 22.13
N LEU A 174 13.79 -1.08 21.37
CA LEU A 174 13.25 -0.42 20.18
C LEU A 174 12.48 0.84 20.56
N THR A 175 11.68 0.77 21.63
CA THR A 175 10.95 1.94 22.16
C THR A 175 11.92 3.06 22.50
N ARG A 176 12.95 2.82 23.31
CA ARG A 176 13.97 3.82 23.68
C ARG A 176 14.74 4.39 22.49
N LYS A 177 14.87 3.65 21.40
CA LYS A 177 15.57 4.09 20.19
C LYS A 177 14.78 5.13 19.40
N VAL A 178 13.44 5.06 19.43
CA VAL A 178 12.59 5.91 18.60
C VAL A 178 11.75 6.92 19.42
N PHE A 179 11.46 6.63 20.68
CA PHE A 179 10.87 7.59 21.63
C PHE A 179 11.98 8.17 22.49
N ILE A 180 12.41 9.38 22.13
CA ILE A 180 13.54 10.07 22.79
C ILE A 180 13.02 11.17 23.72
N PRO A 181 13.77 11.57 24.77
CA PRO A 181 13.44 12.75 25.55
C PRO A 181 13.29 13.99 24.65
N ASN A 182 12.31 14.84 24.90
CA ASN A 182 12.11 16.06 24.15
C ASN A 182 13.18 17.11 24.55
N PRO A 183 14.12 17.51 23.66
CA PRO A 183 15.14 18.49 24.01
C PRO A 183 14.60 19.94 24.04
N PHE A 184 13.32 20.16 23.68
CA PHE A 184 12.72 21.51 23.59
C PHE A 184 11.65 21.75 24.66
N GLY A 185 11.38 20.76 25.53
CA GLY A 185 10.35 20.85 26.56
C GLY A 185 10.11 19.54 27.29
N ASP A 186 8.99 19.45 27.97
CA ASP A 186 8.62 18.24 28.70
C ASP A 186 8.17 17.10 27.77
N GLY A 187 8.29 15.86 28.26
CA GLY A 187 7.83 14.66 27.56
C GLY A 187 8.83 14.05 26.60
N GLN A 188 8.31 13.45 25.54
CA GLN A 188 9.11 12.72 24.55
C GLN A 188 8.80 13.19 23.14
N LEU A 189 9.69 12.86 22.21
CA LEU A 189 9.49 12.95 20.77
C LEU A 189 9.55 11.56 20.16
N TYR A 190 8.64 11.27 19.24
CA TYR A 190 8.73 10.11 18.37
C TYR A 190 9.56 10.46 17.14
N ARG A 191 10.59 9.68 16.89
CA ARG A 191 11.45 9.72 15.73
C ARG A 191 10.79 8.98 14.56
N THR A 192 10.31 9.70 13.53
CA THR A 192 9.47 9.09 12.49
C THR A 192 10.27 8.31 11.43
N GLY A 193 11.52 8.67 11.18
CA GLY A 193 12.29 8.23 10.02
C GLY A 193 11.87 8.90 8.71
N ASP A 194 10.92 9.83 8.73
CA ASP A 194 10.46 10.56 7.56
C ASP A 194 11.32 11.79 7.31
N LYS A 195 11.78 11.96 6.08
CA LYS A 195 12.50 13.14 5.62
C LYS A 195 11.51 14.18 5.14
N VAL A 196 11.58 15.37 5.72
CA VAL A 196 10.68 16.49 5.42
C VAL A 196 11.43 17.81 5.36
N ARG A 197 10.76 18.84 4.88
CA ARG A 197 11.22 20.25 5.03
C ARG A 197 10.03 21.16 5.27
N TYR A 198 10.25 22.24 6.03
CA TYR A 198 9.29 23.33 6.08
C TYR A 198 9.32 24.14 4.79
N THR A 199 8.14 24.51 4.31
CA THR A 199 7.96 25.52 3.25
C THR A 199 7.93 26.93 3.84
N HIS A 200 7.90 27.95 3.01
CA HIS A 200 7.88 29.34 3.48
C HIS A 200 6.62 29.70 4.28
N ASP A 201 5.52 29.05 4.03
CA ASP A 201 4.23 29.23 4.71
C ASP A 201 4.11 28.40 6.00
N GLY A 202 5.19 27.72 6.41
CA GLY A 202 5.24 26.91 7.63
C GLY A 202 4.59 25.52 7.52
N THR A 203 4.16 25.11 6.34
CA THR A 203 3.68 23.74 6.10
C THR A 203 4.84 22.77 5.84
N LEU A 204 4.59 21.49 5.97
CA LEU A 204 5.60 20.44 5.73
C LEU A 204 5.43 19.82 4.35
N THR A 205 6.54 19.65 3.64
CA THR A 205 6.64 18.83 2.43
C THR A 205 7.32 17.52 2.75
N TYR A 206 6.71 16.40 2.36
CA TYR A 206 7.28 15.06 2.46
C TYR A 206 8.32 14.84 1.37
N MET A 207 9.47 14.27 1.74
CA MET A 207 10.60 14.02 0.84
C MET A 207 11.05 12.57 0.80
N GLY A 208 10.24 11.65 1.36
CA GLY A 208 10.56 10.23 1.45
C GLY A 208 11.03 9.81 2.84
N ARG A 209 11.59 8.61 2.93
CA ARG A 209 12.10 8.07 4.19
C ARG A 209 13.62 8.09 4.26
N LEU A 210 14.14 8.17 5.49
CA LEU A 210 15.56 8.04 5.78
C LEU A 210 15.98 6.57 5.96
N ASP A 211 15.04 5.71 6.29
CA ASP A 211 15.21 4.27 6.46
C ASP A 211 14.69 3.49 5.23
N GLN A 212 14.61 2.17 5.36
CA GLN A 212 14.19 1.27 4.29
C GLN A 212 12.71 0.86 4.39
N GLN A 213 11.97 1.47 5.30
CA GLN A 213 10.57 1.22 5.45
C GLN A 213 9.78 1.79 4.28
N VAL A 214 8.82 1.03 3.79
CA VAL A 214 7.99 1.41 2.66
C VAL A 214 6.51 1.30 3.03
N LYS A 215 5.69 2.06 2.33
CA LYS A 215 4.24 1.92 2.40
C LYS A 215 3.74 1.40 1.06
N VAL A 216 3.08 0.25 1.06
CA VAL A 216 2.54 -0.40 -0.14
C VAL A 216 1.10 -0.76 0.10
N ARG A 217 0.19 -0.14 -0.65
CA ARG A 217 -1.28 -0.36 -0.55
C ARG A 217 -1.83 -0.16 0.87
N GLY A 218 -1.31 0.83 1.59
CA GLY A 218 -1.65 1.15 2.97
C GLY A 218 -0.92 0.33 4.03
N TYR A 219 -0.17 -0.70 3.64
CA TYR A 219 0.61 -1.51 4.58
C TYR A 219 2.00 -0.91 4.77
N ARG A 220 2.41 -0.79 6.03
CA ARG A 220 3.76 -0.40 6.43
C ARG A 220 4.64 -1.64 6.44
N ILE A 221 5.68 -1.69 5.62
CA ILE A 221 6.52 -2.86 5.38
C ILE A 221 7.97 -2.52 5.66
N GLU A 222 8.59 -3.33 6.51
CA GLU A 222 10.03 -3.32 6.75
C GLU A 222 10.71 -4.26 5.74
N LEU A 223 11.37 -3.73 4.72
CA LEU A 223 12.03 -4.55 3.71
C LEU A 223 13.09 -5.48 4.34
N GLY A 224 13.79 -5.02 5.38
CA GLY A 224 14.80 -5.80 6.10
C GLY A 224 14.26 -7.04 6.81
N GLU A 225 12.99 -7.05 7.23
CA GLU A 225 12.34 -8.22 7.81
C GLU A 225 12.20 -9.33 6.76
N ILE A 226 11.70 -8.98 5.58
CA ILE A 226 11.55 -9.91 4.46
C ILE A 226 12.93 -10.40 3.99
N GLU A 227 13.90 -9.50 3.83
CA GLU A 227 15.27 -9.84 3.44
C GLU A 227 15.92 -10.81 4.43
N THR A 228 15.67 -10.63 5.73
CA THR A 228 16.19 -11.52 6.79
C THR A 228 15.62 -12.93 6.65
N LEU A 229 14.33 -13.06 6.41
CA LEU A 229 13.68 -14.36 6.20
C LEU A 229 14.12 -15.02 4.89
N MET A 230 14.27 -14.24 3.81
CA MET A 230 14.80 -14.77 2.55
C MET A 230 16.20 -15.35 2.70
N ARG A 231 17.11 -14.67 3.44
CA ARG A 231 18.47 -15.16 3.70
C ARG A 231 18.52 -16.44 4.51
N GLN A 232 17.44 -16.81 5.21
CA GLN A 232 17.37 -18.09 5.93
C GLN A 232 17.15 -19.29 4.99
N HIS A 233 16.75 -19.04 3.75
CA HIS A 233 16.55 -20.09 2.76
C HIS A 233 17.89 -20.59 2.19
N ASP A 234 18.10 -21.91 2.20
CA ASP A 234 19.39 -22.55 1.86
C ASP A 234 19.88 -22.23 0.43
N ALA A 235 18.98 -21.99 -0.51
CA ALA A 235 19.31 -21.66 -1.90
C ALA A 235 19.78 -20.21 -2.10
N ILE A 236 19.59 -19.31 -1.14
CA ILE A 236 19.86 -17.88 -1.28
C ILE A 236 21.21 -17.54 -0.63
N ASP A 237 22.10 -16.92 -1.41
CA ASP A 237 23.38 -16.39 -0.94
C ASP A 237 23.23 -14.97 -0.38
N ASP A 238 22.64 -14.08 -1.17
CA ASP A 238 22.30 -12.72 -0.75
C ASP A 238 20.99 -12.28 -1.42
N CYS A 239 20.30 -11.33 -0.82
CA CYS A 239 19.08 -10.78 -1.37
C CYS A 239 18.87 -9.34 -0.94
N ALA A 240 18.10 -8.64 -1.75
CA ALA A 240 17.61 -7.31 -1.45
C ALA A 240 16.19 -7.14 -1.97
N LEU A 241 15.42 -6.27 -1.36
CA LEU A 241 14.10 -5.88 -1.85
C LEU A 241 14.10 -4.41 -2.27
N SER A 242 13.28 -4.11 -3.27
CA SER A 242 12.86 -2.74 -3.55
C SER A 242 11.36 -2.68 -3.78
N VAL A 243 10.85 -1.46 -3.77
CA VAL A 243 9.46 -1.17 -4.14
C VAL A 243 9.50 -0.39 -5.44
N ARG A 244 8.71 -0.84 -6.41
CA ARG A 244 8.62 -0.18 -7.72
C ARG A 244 7.17 0.04 -8.11
N GLU A 245 6.89 1.22 -8.60
CA GLU A 245 5.65 1.48 -9.30
C GLU A 245 5.81 1.01 -10.75
N VAL A 246 5.19 -0.13 -11.06
CA VAL A 246 5.27 -0.75 -12.39
C VAL A 246 4.35 -0.05 -13.38
N ARG A 247 3.22 0.45 -12.89
CA ARG A 247 2.24 1.31 -13.58
C ARG A 247 1.65 2.28 -12.57
N ALA A 248 1.07 3.38 -13.02
CA ALA A 248 0.42 4.34 -12.16
C ALA A 248 -0.54 3.66 -11.16
N GLY A 249 -0.23 3.73 -9.87
CA GLY A 249 -0.97 3.10 -8.76
C GLY A 249 -0.71 1.60 -8.55
N ASP A 250 0.13 0.93 -9.36
CA ASP A 250 0.52 -0.47 -9.15
C ASP A 250 1.94 -0.55 -8.56
N THR A 251 2.02 -0.42 -7.27
CA THR A 251 3.25 -0.53 -6.50
C THR A 251 3.49 -1.96 -6.06
N ARG A 252 4.67 -2.51 -6.37
CA ARG A 252 5.05 -3.91 -6.10
C ARG A 252 6.34 -4.04 -5.31
N LEU A 253 6.39 -5.10 -4.50
CA LEU A 253 7.62 -5.58 -3.88
C LEU A 253 8.38 -6.45 -4.91
N ILE A 254 9.61 -6.08 -5.19
CA ILE A 254 10.52 -6.79 -6.08
C ILE A 254 11.64 -7.41 -5.24
N ALA A 255 11.81 -8.72 -5.31
CA ALA A 255 12.93 -9.42 -4.70
C ALA A 255 14.06 -9.59 -5.70
N TYR A 256 15.25 -9.16 -5.34
CA TYR A 256 16.50 -9.41 -6.07
C TYR A 256 17.28 -10.47 -5.31
N VAL A 257 17.69 -11.54 -5.99
CA VAL A 257 18.27 -12.71 -5.33
C VAL A 257 19.57 -13.12 -6.01
N VAL A 258 20.59 -13.37 -5.21
CA VAL A 258 21.83 -14.06 -5.61
C VAL A 258 21.72 -15.50 -5.10
N TRP A 259 21.83 -16.46 -6.02
CA TRP A 259 21.69 -17.86 -5.69
C TRP A 259 23.03 -18.49 -5.26
N LYS A 260 23.01 -19.32 -4.22
CA LYS A 260 24.20 -20.14 -3.83
C LYS A 260 24.50 -21.22 -4.84
N ASN A 261 23.45 -21.94 -5.27
CA ASN A 261 23.53 -23.11 -6.13
C ASN A 261 22.43 -23.05 -7.18
N SER A 262 21.53 -24.02 -7.20
CA SER A 262 20.40 -24.06 -8.11
C SER A 262 19.35 -23.04 -7.71
N PRO A 263 18.86 -22.22 -8.66
CA PRO A 263 17.77 -21.32 -8.41
C PRO A 263 16.47 -22.08 -8.09
N ILE A 264 15.66 -21.51 -7.22
CA ILE A 264 14.29 -21.94 -6.96
C ILE A 264 13.30 -21.02 -7.70
N SER A 265 12.08 -21.50 -7.89
CA SER A 265 11.02 -20.70 -8.50
C SER A 265 10.52 -19.60 -7.54
N LEU A 266 9.90 -18.57 -8.11
CA LEU A 266 9.21 -17.55 -7.29
C LEU A 266 8.08 -18.19 -6.47
N SER A 267 7.42 -19.20 -7.00
CA SER A 267 6.36 -19.92 -6.30
C SER A 267 6.86 -20.63 -5.05
N GLU A 268 8.02 -21.31 -5.12
CA GLU A 268 8.67 -21.95 -3.98
C GLU A 268 9.10 -20.92 -2.93
N LEU A 269 9.71 -19.81 -3.36
CA LEU A 269 10.09 -18.73 -2.45
C LEU A 269 8.88 -18.12 -1.76
N ARG A 270 7.78 -17.89 -2.49
CA ARG A 270 6.53 -17.39 -1.92
C ARG A 270 5.94 -18.34 -0.90
N GLU A 271 5.93 -19.63 -1.18
CA GLU A 271 5.42 -20.63 -0.24
C GLU A 271 6.23 -20.64 1.05
N HIS A 272 7.56 -20.57 0.95
CA HIS A 272 8.44 -20.44 2.12
C HIS A 272 8.11 -19.18 2.95
N LEU A 273 7.96 -18.03 2.29
CA LEU A 273 7.67 -16.76 2.97
C LEU A 273 6.24 -16.71 3.56
N ARG A 274 5.25 -17.30 2.90
CA ARG A 274 3.85 -17.34 3.39
C ARG A 274 3.68 -18.05 4.72
N GLN A 275 4.58 -18.95 5.07
CA GLN A 275 4.56 -19.64 6.36
C GLN A 275 4.86 -18.71 7.54
N GLN A 276 5.52 -17.57 7.28
CA GLN A 276 6.01 -16.66 8.31
C GLN A 276 5.57 -15.20 8.13
N LEU A 277 5.15 -14.82 6.92
CA LEU A 277 4.78 -13.44 6.58
C LEU A 277 3.31 -13.34 6.15
N PRO A 278 2.66 -12.22 6.48
CA PRO A 278 1.35 -11.91 5.91
C PRO A 278 1.43 -11.73 4.38
N PRO A 279 0.34 -12.04 3.65
CA PRO A 279 0.34 -12.03 2.17
C PRO A 279 0.82 -10.72 1.52
N TYR A 280 0.58 -9.56 2.16
CA TYR A 280 0.99 -8.26 1.63
C TYR A 280 2.51 -8.01 1.71
N MET A 281 3.26 -8.79 2.50
CA MET A 281 4.72 -8.73 2.62
C MET A 281 5.43 -9.69 1.67
N VAL A 282 4.70 -10.58 1.00
CA VAL A 282 5.30 -11.54 0.06
C VAL A 282 5.59 -10.86 -1.28
N PRO A 283 6.85 -10.91 -1.79
CA PRO A 283 7.22 -10.27 -3.06
C PRO A 283 6.39 -10.76 -4.24
N GLN A 284 6.00 -9.83 -5.12
CA GLN A 284 5.23 -10.13 -6.31
C GLN A 284 6.11 -10.42 -7.54
N HIS A 285 7.40 -10.07 -7.47
CA HIS A 285 8.34 -10.27 -8.57
C HIS A 285 9.71 -10.68 -8.02
N LEU A 286 10.42 -11.52 -8.80
CA LEU A 286 11.76 -12.01 -8.46
C LEU A 286 12.70 -11.74 -9.63
N GLU A 287 13.84 -11.11 -9.35
CA GLU A 287 14.96 -10.94 -10.28
C GLU A 287 16.17 -11.69 -9.76
N ALA A 288 16.71 -12.58 -10.57
CA ALA A 288 17.97 -13.26 -10.27
C ALA A 288 19.14 -12.40 -10.74
N LEU A 289 20.10 -12.16 -9.86
CA LEU A 289 21.30 -11.39 -10.16
C LEU A 289 22.55 -12.26 -9.90
N GLY A 290 23.62 -12.02 -10.65
CA GLY A 290 24.92 -12.62 -10.37
C GLY A 290 25.53 -12.06 -9.09
N GLU A 291 25.33 -10.76 -8.83
CA GLU A 291 25.72 -10.06 -7.62
C GLU A 291 24.79 -8.86 -7.37
N LEU A 292 24.62 -8.48 -6.11
CA LEU A 292 23.88 -7.25 -5.77
C LEU A 292 24.74 -6.02 -6.04
N PRO A 293 24.18 -4.97 -6.68
CA PRO A 293 24.91 -3.74 -6.93
C PRO A 293 25.31 -3.07 -5.60
N ARG A 294 26.55 -2.58 -5.55
CA ARG A 294 27.12 -1.95 -4.36
C ARG A 294 27.70 -0.59 -4.71
N THR A 295 27.58 0.34 -3.77
CA THR A 295 28.23 1.65 -3.84
C THR A 295 29.74 1.54 -3.68
N LEU A 296 30.49 2.61 -3.97
CA LEU A 296 31.94 2.68 -3.74
C LEU A 296 32.38 2.33 -2.31
N ASN A 297 31.49 2.52 -1.33
CA ASN A 297 31.71 2.19 0.07
C ASN A 297 31.23 0.77 0.43
N ASN A 298 31.04 -0.10 -0.55
CA ASN A 298 30.59 -1.49 -0.39
C ASN A 298 29.21 -1.67 0.28
N LYS A 299 28.36 -0.63 0.29
CA LYS A 299 26.97 -0.71 0.74
C LYS A 299 26.07 -1.06 -0.43
N LEU A 300 24.95 -1.75 -0.17
CA LEU A 300 23.93 -2.03 -1.17
C LEU A 300 23.45 -0.75 -1.87
N ASP A 301 23.53 -0.72 -3.21
CA ASP A 301 23.03 0.39 -4.03
C ASP A 301 21.59 0.14 -4.46
N ARG A 302 20.63 0.55 -3.61
CA ARG A 302 19.20 0.38 -3.88
C ARG A 302 18.71 1.21 -5.08
N LYS A 303 19.35 2.37 -5.35
CA LYS A 303 18.99 3.17 -6.52
C LYS A 303 19.35 2.44 -7.82
N ALA A 304 20.49 1.76 -7.85
CA ALA A 304 20.86 0.92 -8.96
C ALA A 304 19.86 -0.25 -9.13
N LEU A 305 19.42 -0.91 -8.04
CA LEU A 305 18.38 -1.93 -8.08
C LEU A 305 17.06 -1.42 -8.68
N GLU A 306 16.62 -0.24 -8.25
CA GLU A 306 15.39 0.38 -8.76
C GLU A 306 15.47 0.73 -10.25
N SER A 307 16.67 0.90 -10.78
CA SER A 307 16.91 1.23 -12.19
C SER A 307 17.03 0.01 -13.10
N LEU A 308 17.21 -1.19 -12.55
CA LEU A 308 17.34 -2.41 -13.34
C LEU A 308 16.04 -2.68 -14.14
N PRO A 309 16.16 -3.10 -15.42
CA PRO A 309 14.98 -3.55 -16.15
C PRO A 309 14.40 -4.78 -15.43
N LEU A 310 13.08 -4.84 -15.29
CA LEU A 310 12.41 -6.05 -14.81
C LEU A 310 12.27 -7.02 -15.99
N SER A 311 12.66 -8.28 -15.78
CA SER A 311 12.45 -9.32 -16.76
C SER A 311 10.94 -9.58 -16.96
N GLU A 312 10.51 -9.71 -18.20
CA GLU A 312 9.09 -9.97 -18.53
C GLU A 312 8.63 -11.36 -18.08
N SER A 313 9.57 -12.24 -17.74
CA SER A 313 9.31 -13.60 -17.30
C SER A 313 10.24 -14.00 -16.16
N SER A 314 9.72 -14.02 -14.94
CA SER A 314 10.38 -14.68 -13.80
C SER A 314 10.18 -16.21 -13.81
N SER A 315 10.23 -16.83 -14.99
CA SER A 315 10.17 -18.29 -15.13
C SER A 315 11.57 -18.90 -15.07
N LEU A 316 12.20 -18.85 -13.90
CA LEU A 316 13.32 -19.72 -13.55
C LEU A 316 12.79 -21.06 -13.03
N GLY A 317 12.16 -21.82 -13.89
CA GLY A 317 11.73 -23.20 -13.70
C GLY A 317 11.07 -23.66 -15.00
N LYS A 318 11.52 -24.76 -15.57
CA LYS A 318 10.81 -25.42 -16.67
C LYS A 318 9.52 -26.03 -16.12
N GLU A 319 8.48 -25.22 -15.89
CA GLU A 319 7.14 -25.76 -15.77
C GLU A 319 6.70 -26.21 -17.17
N GLU A 320 6.15 -27.43 -17.24
CA GLU A 320 5.55 -27.92 -18.48
C GLU A 320 4.45 -26.95 -18.92
N VAL A 321 4.61 -26.37 -20.10
CA VAL A 321 3.62 -25.44 -20.66
C VAL A 321 2.33 -26.22 -20.92
N ARG A 322 1.29 -25.93 -20.15
CA ARG A 322 -0.04 -26.50 -20.33
C ARG A 322 -0.96 -25.49 -21.00
N ALA A 323 -1.46 -25.84 -22.17
CA ALA A 323 -2.48 -25.05 -22.87
C ALA A 323 -3.89 -25.32 -22.29
N ALA A 324 -4.79 -24.35 -22.40
CA ALA A 324 -6.19 -24.50 -22.04
C ALA A 324 -6.87 -25.55 -22.93
N THR A 325 -7.62 -26.47 -22.33
CA THR A 325 -8.28 -27.59 -23.01
C THR A 325 -9.78 -27.65 -22.74
N THR A 326 -10.25 -27.25 -21.57
CA THR A 326 -11.68 -27.24 -21.22
C THR A 326 -12.36 -25.92 -21.62
N ALA A 327 -13.68 -25.93 -21.76
CA ALA A 327 -14.44 -24.70 -22.06
C ALA A 327 -14.29 -23.64 -20.96
N THR A 328 -14.19 -24.06 -19.70
CA THR A 328 -13.97 -23.19 -18.54
C THR A 328 -12.57 -22.59 -18.57
N GLU A 329 -11.52 -23.41 -18.83
CA GLU A 329 -10.14 -22.93 -18.97
C GLU A 329 -9.99 -21.92 -20.12
N LEU A 330 -10.59 -22.18 -21.28
CA LEU A 330 -10.54 -21.28 -22.45
C LEU A 330 -11.21 -19.92 -22.16
N LYS A 331 -12.36 -19.94 -21.48
CA LYS A 331 -13.02 -18.69 -21.07
C LYS A 331 -12.22 -17.91 -20.06
N LEU A 332 -11.70 -18.58 -19.03
CA LEU A 332 -10.84 -17.94 -18.04
C LEU A 332 -9.56 -17.37 -18.67
N LEU A 333 -8.94 -18.12 -19.59
CA LEU A 333 -7.76 -17.66 -20.32
C LEU A 333 -8.05 -16.37 -21.08
N SER A 334 -9.18 -16.31 -21.82
CA SER A 334 -9.60 -15.08 -22.53
C SER A 334 -9.79 -13.90 -21.57
N ILE A 335 -10.52 -14.12 -20.47
CA ILE A 335 -10.76 -13.09 -19.45
C ILE A 335 -9.44 -12.59 -18.85
N TRP A 336 -8.54 -13.51 -18.49
CA TRP A 336 -7.27 -13.14 -17.89
C TRP A 336 -6.37 -12.39 -18.87
N GLN A 337 -6.28 -12.82 -20.12
CA GLN A 337 -5.50 -12.14 -21.17
C GLN A 337 -6.00 -10.71 -21.39
N GLU A 338 -7.31 -10.50 -21.43
CA GLU A 338 -7.90 -9.18 -21.60
C GLU A 338 -7.64 -8.28 -20.38
N VAL A 339 -7.85 -8.81 -19.17
CA VAL A 339 -7.73 -8.04 -17.92
C VAL A 339 -6.26 -7.74 -17.58
N ILE A 340 -5.37 -8.71 -17.76
CA ILE A 340 -3.92 -8.55 -17.49
C ILE A 340 -3.24 -7.80 -18.66
N ASN A 341 -3.87 -7.80 -19.82
CA ASN A 341 -3.36 -7.23 -21.07
C ASN A 341 -1.99 -7.84 -21.49
N LYS A 342 -1.91 -9.18 -21.41
CA LYS A 342 -0.73 -9.97 -21.80
C LYS A 342 -1.18 -11.28 -22.44
N PRO A 343 -0.44 -11.81 -23.44
CA PRO A 343 -0.63 -13.19 -23.89
C PRO A 343 -0.20 -14.15 -22.76
N ILE A 344 -1.03 -15.16 -22.47
CA ILE A 344 -0.75 -16.21 -21.51
C ILE A 344 -0.67 -17.53 -22.29
N SER A 345 0.45 -18.20 -22.21
CA SER A 345 0.70 -19.44 -22.94
C SER A 345 0.58 -20.69 -22.05
N ASN A 346 0.70 -20.54 -20.74
CA ASN A 346 0.62 -21.61 -19.76
C ASN A 346 -0.47 -21.32 -18.74
N ILE A 347 -1.50 -22.17 -18.66
CA ILE A 347 -2.62 -21.96 -17.73
C ILE A 347 -2.27 -22.22 -16.26
N ASN A 348 -1.09 -22.78 -15.99
CA ASN A 348 -0.56 -23.00 -14.64
C ASN A 348 0.29 -21.81 -14.15
N GLU A 349 0.48 -20.78 -15.00
CA GLU A 349 1.12 -19.57 -14.53
C GLU A 349 0.30 -18.89 -13.44
N ASN A 350 0.98 -18.56 -12.35
CA ASN A 350 0.33 -17.90 -11.21
C ASN A 350 -0.13 -16.50 -11.58
N PHE A 351 -1.36 -16.15 -11.25
CA PHE A 351 -1.97 -14.83 -11.49
C PHE A 351 -1.07 -13.67 -11.08
N PHE A 352 -0.45 -13.80 -9.90
CA PHE A 352 0.40 -12.74 -9.37
C PHE A 352 1.73 -12.62 -10.13
N ASP A 353 2.22 -13.72 -10.69
CA ASP A 353 3.43 -13.74 -11.52
C ASP A 353 3.20 -13.11 -12.89
N LEU A 354 1.99 -13.29 -13.42
CA LEU A 354 1.53 -12.60 -14.65
C LEU A 354 1.35 -11.09 -14.46
N GLY A 355 1.49 -10.63 -13.23
CA GLY A 355 1.31 -9.23 -12.87
C GLY A 355 -0.05 -8.92 -12.28
N GLY A 356 -0.79 -9.96 -11.87
CA GLY A 356 -2.06 -9.83 -11.20
C GLY A 356 -1.94 -9.12 -9.85
N HIS A 357 -2.94 -8.33 -9.52
CA HIS A 357 -3.06 -7.61 -8.25
C HIS A 357 -4.53 -7.45 -7.87
N SER A 358 -4.81 -6.93 -6.69
CA SER A 358 -6.17 -6.85 -6.14
C SER A 358 -7.17 -6.13 -7.03
N LEU A 359 -6.76 -5.11 -7.78
CA LEU A 359 -7.64 -4.42 -8.73
C LEU A 359 -8.01 -5.33 -9.91
N LEU A 360 -7.04 -6.08 -10.46
CA LEU A 360 -7.29 -7.03 -11.55
C LEU A 360 -8.11 -8.23 -11.07
N ILE A 361 -7.97 -8.66 -9.81
CA ILE A 361 -8.84 -9.68 -9.20
C ILE A 361 -10.31 -9.23 -9.27
N ALA A 362 -10.60 -8.00 -8.87
CA ALA A 362 -11.97 -7.47 -8.94
C ALA A 362 -12.52 -7.45 -10.37
N GLN A 363 -11.68 -7.10 -11.35
CA GLN A 363 -12.06 -7.11 -12.77
C GLN A 363 -12.31 -8.54 -13.28
N ILE A 364 -11.46 -9.50 -12.92
CA ILE A 364 -11.64 -10.92 -13.30
C ILE A 364 -12.92 -11.48 -12.71
N ILE A 365 -13.15 -11.29 -11.41
CA ILE A 365 -14.38 -11.75 -10.74
C ILE A 365 -15.62 -11.22 -11.46
N HIS A 366 -15.61 -9.92 -11.77
CA HIS A 366 -16.73 -9.30 -12.48
C HIS A 366 -16.95 -9.90 -13.87
N ARG A 367 -15.86 -10.10 -14.65
CA ARG A 367 -15.96 -10.69 -15.98
C ARG A 367 -16.41 -12.14 -15.91
N VAL A 368 -15.92 -12.93 -14.94
CA VAL A 368 -16.39 -14.31 -14.71
C VAL A 368 -17.88 -14.34 -14.37
N GLU A 369 -18.35 -13.43 -13.52
CA GLU A 369 -19.77 -13.31 -13.19
C GLU A 369 -20.62 -12.97 -14.43
N MET A 370 -20.18 -12.00 -15.25
CA MET A 370 -20.91 -11.59 -16.44
C MET A 370 -20.87 -12.62 -17.58
N ASP A 371 -19.70 -13.22 -17.85
CA ASP A 371 -19.48 -14.04 -19.04
C ASP A 371 -19.74 -15.53 -18.78
N MET A 372 -19.71 -15.95 -17.50
CA MET A 372 -19.86 -17.36 -17.08
C MET A 372 -21.01 -17.59 -16.10
N SER A 373 -21.64 -16.52 -15.57
CA SER A 373 -22.69 -16.59 -14.54
C SER A 373 -22.27 -17.29 -13.25
N VAL A 374 -20.97 -17.24 -12.92
CA VAL A 374 -20.37 -17.85 -11.74
C VAL A 374 -19.95 -16.76 -10.76
N GLN A 375 -20.35 -16.89 -9.50
CA GLN A 375 -19.94 -15.98 -8.44
C GLN A 375 -18.68 -16.49 -7.75
N LEU A 376 -17.56 -15.78 -7.97
CA LEU A 376 -16.30 -16.01 -7.27
C LEU A 376 -16.16 -15.05 -6.08
N LYS A 377 -15.51 -15.54 -5.02
CA LYS A 377 -15.08 -14.71 -3.91
C LYS A 377 -13.70 -14.11 -4.21
N PHE A 378 -13.41 -12.98 -3.62
CA PHE A 378 -12.08 -12.37 -3.73
C PHE A 378 -10.96 -13.29 -3.24
N SER A 379 -11.23 -14.09 -2.18
CA SER A 379 -10.32 -15.10 -1.65
C SER A 379 -10.03 -16.25 -2.62
N ASP A 380 -10.94 -16.55 -3.54
CA ASP A 380 -10.79 -17.69 -4.45
C ASP A 380 -9.60 -17.50 -5.39
N LEU A 381 -9.30 -16.25 -5.84
CA LEU A 381 -8.13 -15.96 -6.67
C LEU A 381 -6.81 -15.94 -5.89
N TYR A 382 -6.86 -15.86 -4.56
CA TYR A 382 -5.65 -16.07 -3.74
C TYR A 382 -5.41 -17.56 -3.46
N GLU A 383 -6.46 -18.34 -3.33
CA GLU A 383 -6.41 -19.78 -3.08
C GLU A 383 -6.14 -20.57 -4.37
N PHE A 384 -6.81 -20.20 -5.47
CA PHE A 384 -6.71 -20.79 -6.80
C PHE A 384 -6.08 -19.77 -7.76
N ALA A 385 -4.78 -19.55 -7.60
CA ALA A 385 -4.09 -18.44 -8.23
C ALA A 385 -3.60 -18.73 -9.68
N ASP A 386 -4.06 -19.79 -10.30
CA ASP A 386 -3.82 -20.14 -11.70
C ASP A 386 -5.11 -20.54 -12.39
N ILE A 387 -5.12 -20.53 -13.73
CA ILE A 387 -6.33 -20.80 -14.52
C ILE A 387 -6.83 -22.24 -14.33
N GLU A 388 -5.91 -23.22 -14.23
CA GLU A 388 -6.29 -24.62 -14.05
C GLU A 388 -7.02 -24.86 -12.73
N SER A 389 -6.42 -24.40 -11.64
CA SER A 389 -7.00 -24.58 -10.29
C SER A 389 -8.33 -23.82 -10.14
N LEU A 390 -8.42 -22.60 -10.70
CA LEU A 390 -9.64 -21.81 -10.69
C LEU A 390 -10.74 -22.44 -11.55
N ALA A 391 -10.41 -23.00 -12.72
CA ALA A 391 -11.35 -23.71 -13.57
C ALA A 391 -11.92 -24.95 -12.86
N LYS A 392 -11.07 -25.75 -12.22
CA LYS A 392 -11.50 -26.91 -11.41
C LYS A 392 -12.47 -26.50 -10.29
N LYS A 393 -12.20 -25.38 -9.63
CA LYS A 393 -13.07 -24.83 -8.58
C LYS A 393 -14.44 -24.43 -9.15
N ILE A 394 -14.47 -23.81 -10.32
CA ILE A 394 -15.72 -23.40 -10.99
C ILE A 394 -16.53 -24.60 -11.44
N ASP A 395 -15.88 -25.59 -12.03
CA ASP A 395 -16.53 -26.80 -12.55
C ASP A 395 -17.11 -27.71 -11.43
N GLN A 396 -16.69 -27.53 -10.19
CA GLN A 396 -17.18 -28.23 -8.99
C GLN A 396 -18.28 -27.47 -8.25
N SER A 397 -18.57 -26.21 -8.65
CA SER A 397 -19.56 -25.36 -7.98
C SER A 397 -20.90 -25.40 -8.67
#